data_df37541028ae8b972acd95e27121ffbc
#
_entry.id   df37541028ae8b972acd95e27121ffbc
#
_cell.length_a   1.000
_cell.length_b   1.000
_cell.length_c   1.000
_cell.angle_alpha   90.00
_cell.angle_beta   90.00
_cell.angle_gamma   90.00
#
_symmetry.space_group_name_H-M   'P 1'
#
loop_
_entity.id
_entity.type
_entity.pdbx_description
1 polymer ?
#
loop_
_entity_poly.entity_id
_entity_poly.type
_entity_poly.pdbx_seq_one_letter_code
_entity_poly.pdbx_strand_id
1 'polypeptide(L)'
;KGLAEALRTINELLNADTALIVREQDRSLPKAAHRASSFHPSPKEWGVVAWSYENKQCAGRFTDTLPESAATWFPLQTATSNMGVLGVQLPREARLDFTTRQTIEAFALQLALVLEKEHFIQAVSHAEVLAQSEKLHRTLLDSVSHELKTPLAVIHAALEGMNDMRSPYIAEIETATQRLQRVVDNLLQMTRLESEVLQPN
;
A
#
# COMPACT_ATOMS: atom_id res chain seq x y z
N LYS A 1 17.02 -5.68 -6.48
CA LYS A 1 18.49 -5.92 -6.60
C LYS A 1 19.22 -5.50 -5.31
N GLY A 2 19.00 -4.33 -4.74
CA GLY A 2 19.73 -3.82 -3.58
C GLY A 2 19.63 -4.67 -2.31
N LEU A 3 18.43 -5.20 -1.96
CA LEU A 3 18.26 -6.03 -0.77
C LEU A 3 19.05 -7.35 -0.86
N ALA A 4 19.03 -8.02 -2.02
CA ALA A 4 19.76 -9.28 -2.20
C ALA A 4 21.28 -9.06 -2.13
N GLU A 5 21.77 -7.95 -2.65
CA GLU A 5 23.16 -7.58 -2.59
C GLU A 5 23.60 -7.23 -1.16
N ALA A 6 22.77 -6.49 -0.42
CA ALA A 6 23.02 -6.20 0.99
C ALA A 6 23.08 -7.48 1.86
N LEU A 7 22.14 -8.40 1.68
CA LEU A 7 22.15 -9.68 2.41
C LEU A 7 23.37 -10.51 2.05
N ARG A 8 23.77 -10.57 0.78
CA ARG A 8 24.99 -11.26 0.37
C ARG A 8 26.24 -10.64 1.02
N THR A 9 26.33 -9.32 1.06
CA THR A 9 27.44 -8.62 1.72
C THR A 9 27.52 -8.96 3.20
N ILE A 10 26.37 -9.03 3.90
CA ILE A 10 26.32 -9.45 5.30
C ILE A 10 26.81 -10.90 5.44
N ASN A 11 26.33 -11.81 4.58
CA ASN A 11 26.73 -13.21 4.61
C ASN A 11 28.23 -13.39 4.41
N GLU A 12 28.80 -12.70 3.42
CA GLU A 12 30.24 -12.75 3.13
C GLU A 12 31.09 -12.13 4.26
N LEU A 13 30.68 -10.97 4.77
CA LEU A 13 31.41 -10.24 5.80
C LEU A 13 31.46 -11.00 7.14
N LEU A 14 30.32 -11.60 7.51
CA LEU A 14 30.17 -12.27 8.83
C LEU A 14 30.30 -13.77 8.74
N ASN A 15 30.53 -14.33 7.56
CA ASN A 15 30.47 -15.78 7.30
C ASN A 15 29.20 -16.40 7.93
N ALA A 16 28.07 -15.80 7.67
CA ALA A 16 26.78 -16.11 8.28
C ALA A 16 25.70 -16.36 7.24
N ASP A 17 24.63 -17.01 7.65
CA ASP A 17 23.39 -17.07 6.87
C ASP A 17 22.39 -16.04 7.36
N THR A 18 21.66 -15.43 6.44
CA THR A 18 20.65 -14.41 6.76
C THR A 18 19.24 -14.77 6.29
N ALA A 19 18.25 -14.38 7.10
CA ALA A 19 16.84 -14.45 6.75
C ALA A 19 16.21 -13.07 6.94
N LEU A 20 15.63 -12.55 5.88
CA LEU A 20 14.93 -11.28 5.90
C LEU A 20 13.42 -11.52 5.89
N ILE A 21 12.73 -10.99 6.88
CA ILE A 21 11.26 -11.01 6.96
C ILE A 21 10.78 -9.57 6.94
N VAL A 22 10.15 -9.17 5.83
CA VAL A 22 9.64 -7.82 5.64
C VAL A 22 8.15 -7.83 5.94
N ARG A 23 7.67 -6.89 6.73
CA ARG A 23 6.24 -6.75 7.04
C ARG A 23 5.41 -6.52 5.79
N GLU A 24 4.17 -6.96 5.80
CA GLU A 24 3.19 -6.65 4.77
C GLU A 24 2.58 -5.25 4.95
N GLN A 25 1.77 -4.81 4.00
CA GLN A 25 1.15 -3.48 4.05
C GLN A 25 0.21 -3.29 5.24
N ASP A 26 -0.46 -4.35 5.66
CA ASP A 26 -1.33 -4.39 6.84
C ASP A 26 -0.59 -4.46 8.18
N ARG A 27 0.75 -4.34 8.14
CA ARG A 27 1.68 -4.47 9.27
C ARG A 27 1.81 -5.88 9.84
N SER A 28 1.25 -6.90 9.22
CA SER A 28 1.46 -8.29 9.58
C SER A 28 2.83 -8.79 9.10
N LEU A 29 3.29 -9.89 9.70
CA LEU A 29 4.45 -10.62 9.18
C LEU A 29 3.99 -11.67 8.16
N PRO A 30 4.69 -11.80 7.03
CA PRO A 30 4.44 -12.87 6.07
C PRO A 30 4.76 -14.23 6.69
N LYS A 31 4.22 -15.28 6.10
CA LYS A 31 4.49 -16.69 6.52
C LYS A 31 5.79 -17.24 5.92
N ALA A 32 6.52 -16.47 5.16
CA ALA A 32 7.75 -16.88 4.51
C ALA A 32 8.81 -15.78 4.55
N ALA A 33 10.08 -16.17 4.60
CA ALA A 33 11.20 -15.25 4.48
C ALA A 33 11.30 -14.72 3.04
N HIS A 34 11.89 -13.54 2.89
CA HIS A 34 12.14 -12.93 1.59
C HIS A 34 13.02 -13.84 0.72
N ARG A 35 12.76 -13.90 -0.58
CA ARG A 35 13.44 -14.77 -1.56
C ARG A 35 14.97 -14.63 -1.61
N ALA A 36 15.51 -13.53 -1.14
CA ALA A 36 16.95 -13.29 -1.07
C ALA A 36 17.61 -13.84 0.20
N SER A 37 16.85 -14.44 1.11
CA SER A 37 17.35 -15.06 2.32
C SER A 37 18.16 -16.30 1.99
N SER A 38 19.26 -16.55 2.73
CA SER A 38 20.06 -17.77 2.59
C SER A 38 19.58 -18.92 3.47
N PHE A 39 18.75 -18.63 4.48
CA PHE A 39 18.05 -19.65 5.26
C PHE A 39 16.59 -19.28 5.50
N HIS A 40 15.80 -20.28 5.91
CA HIS A 40 14.38 -20.10 6.24
C HIS A 40 14.14 -20.48 7.69
N PRO A 41 13.38 -19.64 8.45
CA PRO A 41 13.06 -19.94 9.84
C PRO A 41 12.23 -21.23 9.95
N SER A 42 12.56 -22.08 10.91
CA SER A 42 11.75 -23.23 11.28
C SER A 42 10.42 -22.79 11.93
N PRO A 43 9.41 -23.65 12.03
CA PRO A 43 8.15 -23.31 12.70
C PRO A 43 8.32 -22.80 14.14
N LYS A 44 9.35 -23.28 14.86
CA LYS A 44 9.68 -22.81 16.21
C LYS A 44 10.27 -21.39 16.20
N GLU A 45 11.07 -21.08 15.19
CA GLU A 45 11.73 -19.77 15.07
C GLU A 45 10.77 -18.66 14.71
N TRP A 46 9.64 -18.97 14.05
CA TRP A 46 8.61 -17.97 13.79
C TRP A 46 8.06 -17.32 15.07
N GLY A 47 8.02 -18.03 16.18
CA GLY A 47 7.68 -17.45 17.49
C GLY A 47 8.72 -16.41 17.95
N VAL A 48 10.02 -16.66 17.70
CA VAL A 48 11.10 -15.71 18.03
C VAL A 48 11.05 -14.49 17.10
N VAL A 49 10.79 -14.72 15.80
CA VAL A 49 10.60 -13.65 14.81
C VAL A 49 9.45 -12.73 15.22
N ALA A 50 8.30 -13.30 15.53
CA ALA A 50 7.12 -12.53 15.96
C ALA A 50 7.42 -11.74 17.23
N TRP A 51 8.03 -12.36 18.22
CA TRP A 51 8.41 -11.68 19.45
C TRP A 51 9.35 -10.50 19.21
N SER A 52 10.40 -10.70 18.39
CA SER A 52 11.36 -9.63 18.05
C SER A 52 10.66 -8.47 17.31
N TYR A 53 9.75 -8.78 16.40
CA TYR A 53 8.99 -7.79 15.67
C TYR A 53 8.08 -6.96 16.57
N GLU A 54 7.30 -7.61 17.45
CA GLU A 54 6.34 -6.97 18.34
C GLU A 54 7.01 -6.13 19.42
N ASN A 55 8.06 -6.69 20.05
CA ASN A 55 8.75 -6.02 21.14
C ASN A 55 9.85 -5.06 20.69
N LYS A 56 10.18 -5.07 19.38
CA LYS A 56 11.22 -4.21 18.79
C LYS A 56 12.58 -4.38 19.48
N GLN A 57 12.89 -5.61 19.87
CA GLN A 57 14.12 -5.99 20.55
C GLN A 57 14.75 -7.21 19.91
N CYS A 58 16.08 -7.33 20.04
CA CYS A 58 16.77 -8.52 19.60
C CYS A 58 16.35 -9.73 20.44
N ALA A 59 16.16 -10.87 19.77
CA ALA A 59 15.84 -12.13 20.41
C ALA A 59 16.56 -13.30 19.74
N GLY A 60 16.64 -14.42 20.41
CA GLY A 60 17.26 -15.63 19.89
C GLY A 60 18.67 -15.85 20.42
N ARG A 61 19.46 -16.61 19.67
CA ARG A 61 20.81 -17.01 20.07
C ARG A 61 21.67 -15.79 20.47
N PHE A 62 22.46 -15.90 21.51
CA PHE A 62 23.29 -14.84 22.09
C PHE A 62 22.53 -13.68 22.74
N THR A 63 21.25 -13.84 23.03
CA THR A 63 20.43 -12.88 23.79
C THR A 63 19.83 -13.55 25.02
N ASP A 64 19.39 -12.74 25.97
CA ASP A 64 18.67 -13.25 27.15
C ASP A 64 17.22 -13.69 26.83
N THR A 65 16.75 -13.37 25.63
CA THR A 65 15.38 -13.65 25.20
C THR A 65 15.35 -14.75 24.16
N LEU A 66 14.72 -15.88 24.49
CA LEU A 66 14.54 -17.04 23.62
C LEU A 66 15.88 -17.59 23.05
N PRO A 67 16.91 -17.85 23.89
CA PRO A 67 18.25 -18.17 23.46
C PRO A 67 18.40 -19.52 22.72
N GLU A 68 17.38 -20.38 22.79
CA GLU A 68 17.32 -21.68 22.11
C GLU A 68 17.12 -21.60 20.58
N SER A 69 16.92 -20.41 20.04
CA SER A 69 16.86 -20.20 18.59
C SER A 69 18.22 -20.44 17.93
N ALA A 70 18.24 -20.97 16.72
CA ALA A 70 19.46 -21.16 15.94
C ALA A 70 20.06 -19.84 15.44
N ALA A 71 19.21 -18.82 15.24
CA ALA A 71 19.59 -17.49 14.77
C ALA A 71 19.36 -16.42 15.84
N THR A 72 20.04 -15.28 15.66
CA THR A 72 19.70 -14.02 16.36
C THR A 72 18.86 -13.16 15.45
N TRP A 73 17.76 -12.64 15.98
CA TRP A 73 16.76 -11.86 15.25
C TRP A 73 16.84 -10.40 15.66
N PHE A 74 17.09 -9.53 14.68
CA PHE A 74 17.25 -8.09 14.85
C PHE A 74 16.06 -7.38 14.24
N PRO A 75 15.32 -6.52 14.98
CA PRO A 75 14.23 -5.76 14.40
C PRO A 75 14.74 -4.72 13.40
N LEU A 76 14.07 -4.61 12.27
CA LEU A 76 14.33 -3.60 11.23
C LEU A 76 13.59 -2.30 11.57
N GLN A 77 14.11 -1.61 12.57
CA GLN A 77 13.43 -0.45 13.16
C GLN A 77 14.04 0.86 12.67
N THR A 78 13.17 1.79 12.26
CA THR A 78 13.49 3.21 12.07
C THR A 78 12.93 4.02 13.25
N ALA A 79 13.07 5.35 13.21
CA ALA A 79 12.48 6.23 14.21
C ALA A 79 10.95 6.19 14.21
N THR A 80 10.33 5.86 13.07
CA THR A 80 8.88 5.97 12.84
C THR A 80 8.19 4.61 12.73
N SER A 81 8.89 3.56 12.29
CA SER A 81 8.25 2.28 12.00
C SER A 81 9.18 1.07 12.21
N ASN A 82 8.58 -0.09 12.38
CA ASN A 82 9.27 -1.37 12.30
C ASN A 82 8.93 -2.04 10.95
N MET A 83 9.94 -2.24 10.11
CA MET A 83 9.79 -2.73 8.73
C MET A 83 9.89 -4.25 8.63
N GLY A 84 10.21 -4.94 9.72
CA GLY A 84 10.39 -6.38 9.72
C GLY A 84 11.47 -6.86 10.67
N VAL A 85 12.07 -8.00 10.36
CA VAL A 85 13.11 -8.62 11.18
C VAL A 85 14.21 -9.21 10.30
N LEU A 86 15.46 -9.02 10.69
CA LEU A 86 16.63 -9.65 10.10
C LEU A 86 17.12 -10.78 11.02
N GLY A 87 17.08 -12.01 10.55
CA GLY A 87 17.71 -13.15 11.21
C GLY A 87 19.16 -13.31 10.74
N VAL A 88 20.07 -13.52 11.67
CA VAL A 88 21.47 -13.81 11.38
C VAL A 88 21.86 -15.10 12.11
N GLN A 89 22.24 -16.10 11.33
CA GLN A 89 22.70 -17.39 11.84
C GLN A 89 24.21 -17.47 11.67
N LEU A 90 24.92 -17.25 12.76
CA LEU A 90 26.37 -17.39 12.81
C LEU A 90 26.79 -18.88 12.95
N PRO A 91 27.99 -19.27 12.49
CA PRO A 91 28.54 -20.61 12.71
C PRO A 91 28.44 -21.03 14.17
N ARG A 92 28.44 -22.35 14.43
CA ARG A 92 28.27 -22.88 15.81
C ARG A 92 29.36 -22.43 16.77
N GLU A 93 30.58 -22.27 16.27
CA GLU A 93 31.77 -21.90 17.05
C GLU A 93 31.94 -20.38 17.18
N ALA A 94 31.17 -19.60 16.40
CA ALA A 94 31.24 -18.15 16.45
C ALA A 94 30.61 -17.60 17.74
N ARG A 95 31.11 -16.45 18.17
CA ARG A 95 30.56 -15.67 19.27
C ARG A 95 30.03 -14.33 18.69
N LEU A 96 28.94 -13.88 19.20
CA LEU A 96 28.46 -12.54 18.89
C LEU A 96 29.13 -11.52 19.83
N ASP A 97 30.31 -11.07 19.43
CA ASP A 97 31.01 -10.02 20.17
C ASP A 97 30.34 -8.64 19.93
N PHE A 98 30.77 -7.66 20.71
CA PHE A 98 30.19 -6.30 20.64
C PHE A 98 30.33 -5.67 19.24
N THR A 99 31.47 -5.84 18.59
CA THR A 99 31.75 -5.28 17.27
C THR A 99 30.89 -5.91 16.19
N THR A 100 30.77 -7.22 16.16
CA THR A 100 29.91 -7.96 15.25
C THR A 100 28.43 -7.57 15.44
N ARG A 101 28.02 -7.47 16.70
CA ARG A 101 26.64 -7.03 17.03
C ARG A 101 26.35 -5.64 16.50
N GLN A 102 27.23 -4.66 16.75
CA GLN A 102 27.07 -3.30 16.23
C GLN A 102 27.05 -3.26 14.70
N THR A 103 27.86 -4.09 14.05
CA THR A 103 27.86 -4.21 12.59
C THR A 103 26.51 -4.70 12.08
N ILE A 104 25.96 -5.75 12.70
CA ILE A 104 24.63 -6.28 12.30
C ILE A 104 23.54 -5.25 12.56
N GLU A 105 23.57 -4.57 13.72
CA GLU A 105 22.60 -3.52 14.05
C GLU A 105 22.66 -2.35 13.04
N ALA A 106 23.85 -1.96 12.58
CA ALA A 106 24.03 -0.95 11.54
C ALA A 106 23.43 -1.40 10.19
N PHE A 107 23.68 -2.65 9.78
CA PHE A 107 23.04 -3.21 8.59
C PHE A 107 21.52 -3.31 8.73
N ALA A 108 21.03 -3.74 9.89
CA ALA A 108 19.58 -3.81 10.16
C ALA A 108 18.93 -2.43 10.02
N LEU A 109 19.57 -1.39 10.56
CA LEU A 109 19.09 -0.01 10.39
C LEU A 109 19.12 0.45 8.92
N GLN A 110 20.19 0.16 8.18
CA GLN A 110 20.26 0.50 6.77
C GLN A 110 19.17 -0.21 5.96
N LEU A 111 18.95 -1.50 6.20
CA LEU A 111 17.86 -2.25 5.57
C LEU A 111 16.49 -1.66 5.92
N ALA A 112 16.29 -1.31 7.19
CA ALA A 112 15.05 -0.68 7.64
C ALA A 112 14.76 0.64 6.90
N LEU A 113 15.77 1.50 6.75
CA LEU A 113 15.65 2.78 6.03
C LEU A 113 15.36 2.59 4.53
N VAL A 114 16.01 1.60 3.89
CA VAL A 114 15.74 1.28 2.48
C VAL A 114 14.31 0.77 2.30
N LEU A 115 13.86 -0.13 3.15
CA LEU A 115 12.51 -0.68 3.12
C LEU A 115 11.44 0.40 3.39
N GLU A 116 11.68 1.28 4.36
CA GLU A 116 10.79 2.40 4.66
C GLU A 116 10.68 3.36 3.49
N LYS A 117 11.80 3.69 2.84
CA LYS A 117 11.82 4.52 1.63
C LYS A 117 11.03 3.88 0.49
N GLU A 118 11.25 2.59 0.22
CA GLU A 118 10.51 1.85 -0.83
C GLU A 118 9.01 1.85 -0.54
N HIS A 119 8.64 1.59 0.70
CA HIS A 119 7.23 1.62 1.13
C HIS A 119 6.60 3.01 0.95
N PHE A 120 7.33 4.06 1.30
CA PHE A 120 6.86 5.45 1.13
C PHE A 120 6.66 5.80 -0.35
N ILE A 121 7.63 5.45 -1.21
CA ILE A 121 7.53 5.68 -2.66
C ILE A 121 6.31 4.96 -3.25
N GLN A 122 6.07 3.71 -2.86
CA GLN A 122 4.89 2.96 -3.31
C GLN A 122 3.58 3.60 -2.84
N ALA A 123 3.52 4.06 -1.60
CA ALA A 123 2.34 4.72 -1.06
C ALA A 123 2.02 6.04 -1.80
N VAL A 124 3.04 6.87 -2.07
CA VAL A 124 2.89 8.11 -2.85
C VAL A 124 2.43 7.81 -4.28
N SER A 125 3.07 6.86 -4.95
CA SER A 125 2.70 6.47 -6.32
C SER A 125 1.25 5.95 -6.39
N HIS A 126 0.83 5.17 -5.42
CA HIS A 126 -0.56 4.69 -5.36
C HIS A 126 -1.56 5.84 -5.15
N ALA A 127 -1.25 6.78 -4.27
CA ALA A 127 -2.07 7.96 -4.03
C ALA A 127 -2.16 8.86 -5.29
N GLU A 128 -1.07 9.02 -6.03
CA GLU A 128 -1.07 9.79 -7.29
C GLU A 128 -1.95 9.14 -8.36
N VAL A 129 -1.88 7.81 -8.53
CA VAL A 129 -2.72 7.07 -9.48
C VAL A 129 -4.20 7.21 -9.13
N LEU A 130 -4.56 7.10 -7.85
CA LEU A 130 -5.93 7.31 -7.38
C LEU A 130 -6.42 8.74 -7.67
N ALA A 131 -5.61 9.75 -7.33
CA ALA A 131 -5.95 11.15 -7.57
C ALA A 131 -6.13 11.48 -9.06
N GLN A 132 -5.28 10.90 -9.93
CA GLN A 132 -5.44 11.04 -11.39
C GLN A 132 -6.71 10.36 -11.90
N SER A 133 -7.01 9.16 -11.41
CA SER A 133 -8.23 8.44 -11.77
C SER A 133 -9.50 9.22 -11.38
N GLU A 134 -9.54 9.77 -10.17
CA GLU A 134 -10.65 10.62 -9.72
C GLU A 134 -10.81 11.89 -10.56
N LYS A 135 -9.69 12.56 -10.86
CA LYS A 135 -9.69 13.75 -11.71
C LYS A 135 -10.23 13.44 -13.10
N LEU A 136 -9.78 12.33 -13.70
CA LEU A 136 -10.25 11.90 -15.02
C LEU A 136 -11.74 11.57 -14.98
N HIS A 137 -12.20 10.83 -13.98
CA HIS A 137 -13.60 10.48 -13.80
C HIS A 137 -14.49 11.73 -13.71
N ARG A 138 -14.08 12.71 -12.90
CA ARG A 138 -14.78 13.99 -12.74
C ARG A 138 -14.86 14.76 -14.06
N THR A 139 -13.73 14.86 -14.78
CA THR A 139 -13.68 15.58 -16.06
C THR A 139 -14.57 14.93 -17.12
N LEU A 140 -14.57 13.59 -17.19
CA LEU A 140 -15.42 12.85 -18.12
C LEU A 140 -16.91 13.06 -17.82
N LEU A 141 -17.29 12.98 -16.55
CA LEU A 141 -18.69 13.18 -16.13
C LEU A 141 -19.18 14.61 -16.37
N ASP A 142 -18.34 15.60 -16.11
CA ASP A 142 -18.68 17.01 -16.41
C ASP A 142 -18.84 17.21 -17.92
N SER A 143 -17.96 16.65 -18.74
CA SER A 143 -18.05 16.73 -20.21
C SER A 143 -19.30 16.05 -20.74
N VAL A 144 -19.55 14.80 -20.33
CA VAL A 144 -20.75 14.04 -20.75
C VAL A 144 -22.03 14.77 -20.34
N SER A 145 -22.05 15.33 -19.15
CA SER A 145 -23.21 16.06 -18.65
C SER A 145 -23.48 17.32 -19.43
N HIS A 146 -22.43 18.07 -19.81
CA HIS A 146 -22.55 19.25 -20.63
C HIS A 146 -23.04 18.91 -22.05
N GLU A 147 -22.50 17.84 -22.63
CA GLU A 147 -22.88 17.36 -23.96
C GLU A 147 -24.31 16.77 -23.99
N LEU A 148 -24.82 16.22 -22.90
CA LEU A 148 -26.17 15.72 -22.78
C LEU A 148 -27.19 16.86 -22.55
N LYS A 149 -26.83 17.89 -21.78
CA LYS A 149 -27.71 19.04 -21.51
C LYS A 149 -28.07 19.82 -22.77
N THR A 150 -27.14 19.97 -23.70
CA THR A 150 -27.35 20.75 -24.93
C THR A 150 -28.41 20.14 -25.85
N PRO A 151 -28.36 18.86 -26.26
CA PRO A 151 -29.40 18.27 -27.09
C PRO A 151 -30.74 18.16 -26.35
N LEU A 152 -30.75 17.94 -25.04
CA LEU A 152 -31.94 17.94 -24.21
C LEU A 152 -32.62 19.29 -24.21
N ALA A 153 -31.88 20.40 -24.08
CA ALA A 153 -32.42 21.75 -24.16
C ALA A 153 -33.05 22.05 -25.55
N VAL A 154 -32.41 21.56 -26.63
CA VAL A 154 -32.93 21.69 -27.98
C VAL A 154 -34.23 20.90 -28.16
N ILE A 155 -34.30 19.66 -27.65
CA ILE A 155 -35.52 18.84 -27.71
C ILE A 155 -36.63 19.51 -26.89
N HIS A 156 -36.33 20.03 -25.72
CA HIS A 156 -37.32 20.72 -24.88
C HIS A 156 -37.85 21.97 -25.54
N ALA A 157 -36.99 22.81 -26.12
CA ALA A 157 -37.41 24.01 -26.86
C ALA A 157 -38.25 23.68 -28.11
N ALA A 158 -37.90 22.60 -28.82
CA ALA A 158 -38.69 22.15 -29.98
C ALA A 158 -40.09 21.68 -29.56
N LEU A 159 -40.20 20.95 -28.45
CA LEU A 159 -41.48 20.50 -27.89
C LEU A 159 -42.34 21.68 -27.41
N GLU A 160 -41.75 22.69 -26.76
CA GLU A 160 -42.46 23.92 -26.37
C GLU A 160 -43.01 24.67 -27.59
N GLY A 161 -42.23 24.73 -28.69
CA GLY A 161 -42.66 25.34 -29.95
C GLY A 161 -43.80 24.60 -30.68
N MET A 162 -44.01 23.32 -30.38
CA MET A 162 -45.05 22.46 -30.98
C MET A 162 -46.35 22.42 -30.14
N ASN A 163 -46.44 23.19 -29.09
CA ASN A 163 -47.53 23.14 -28.09
C ASN A 163 -48.95 23.46 -28.67
N ASP A 164 -49.05 23.91 -29.92
CA ASP A 164 -50.32 24.12 -30.64
C ASP A 164 -50.88 22.83 -31.28
N MET A 165 -50.11 21.75 -31.31
CA MET A 165 -50.53 20.45 -31.80
C MET A 165 -50.82 19.50 -30.63
N ARG A 166 -52.06 19.34 -30.25
CA ARG A 166 -52.51 18.37 -29.20
C ARG A 166 -52.30 16.91 -29.64
N SER A 167 -51.05 16.46 -29.70
CA SER A 167 -50.71 15.08 -29.94
C SER A 167 -50.28 14.39 -28.62
N PRO A 168 -50.84 13.22 -28.27
CA PRO A 168 -50.43 12.46 -27.07
C PRO A 168 -48.98 12.09 -27.11
N TYR A 169 -48.35 11.94 -28.27
CA TYR A 169 -46.92 11.63 -28.43
C TYR A 169 -46.03 12.78 -27.98
N ILE A 170 -46.43 14.04 -28.12
CA ILE A 170 -45.67 15.21 -27.67
C ILE A 170 -45.56 15.20 -26.14
N ALA A 171 -46.64 14.96 -25.43
CA ALA A 171 -46.65 14.85 -23.96
C ALA A 171 -45.77 13.69 -23.46
N GLU A 172 -45.70 12.59 -24.21
CA GLU A 172 -44.90 11.45 -23.88
C GLU A 172 -43.40 11.75 -24.07
N ILE A 173 -43.01 12.43 -25.15
CA ILE A 173 -41.62 12.87 -25.42
C ILE A 173 -41.19 13.90 -24.37
N GLU A 174 -42.05 14.86 -24.03
CA GLU A 174 -41.76 15.86 -22.99
C GLU A 174 -41.51 15.21 -21.64
N THR A 175 -42.31 14.23 -21.26
CA THR A 175 -42.14 13.46 -20.03
C THR A 175 -40.81 12.67 -20.04
N ALA A 176 -40.45 12.05 -21.17
CA ALA A 176 -39.19 11.32 -21.32
C ALA A 176 -37.98 12.25 -21.24
N THR A 177 -38.04 13.41 -21.88
CA THR A 177 -36.98 14.44 -21.84
C THR A 177 -36.76 14.98 -20.43
N GLN A 178 -37.84 15.26 -19.68
CA GLN A 178 -37.74 15.67 -18.28
C GLN A 178 -37.18 14.60 -17.37
N ARG A 179 -37.49 13.31 -17.65
CA ARG A 179 -36.86 12.18 -16.91
C ARG A 179 -35.37 12.12 -17.18
N LEU A 180 -34.97 12.25 -18.44
CA LEU A 180 -33.56 12.21 -18.83
C LEU A 180 -32.77 13.36 -18.21
N GLN A 181 -33.35 14.58 -18.21
CA GLN A 181 -32.74 15.74 -17.54
C GLN A 181 -32.51 15.47 -16.04
N ARG A 182 -33.50 14.89 -15.34
CA ARG A 182 -33.33 14.52 -13.92
C ARG A 182 -32.24 13.50 -13.69
N VAL A 183 -32.11 12.51 -14.59
CA VAL A 183 -31.03 11.51 -14.48
C VAL A 183 -29.66 12.17 -14.63
N VAL A 184 -29.48 13.06 -15.60
CA VAL A 184 -28.23 13.80 -15.81
C VAL A 184 -27.92 14.69 -14.61
N ASP A 185 -28.88 15.41 -14.07
CA ASP A 185 -28.68 16.28 -12.91
C ASP A 185 -28.36 15.47 -11.62
N ASN A 186 -28.99 14.31 -11.43
CA ASN A 186 -28.70 13.41 -10.32
C ASN A 186 -27.30 12.81 -10.43
N LEU A 187 -26.88 12.43 -11.64
CA LEU A 187 -25.52 11.90 -11.88
C LEU A 187 -24.45 12.94 -11.50
N LEU A 188 -24.68 14.21 -11.90
CA LEU A 188 -23.79 15.32 -11.55
C LEU A 188 -23.77 15.62 -10.04
N GLN A 189 -24.91 15.55 -9.37
CA GLN A 189 -24.95 15.76 -7.92
C GLN A 189 -24.21 14.64 -7.18
N MET A 190 -24.38 13.38 -7.61
CA MET A 190 -23.74 12.24 -6.98
C MET A 190 -22.21 12.32 -7.08
N THR A 191 -21.70 12.73 -8.23
CA THR A 191 -20.24 12.92 -8.43
C THR A 191 -19.67 14.11 -7.65
N ARG A 192 -20.44 15.16 -7.43
CA ARG A 192 -20.03 16.28 -6.57
C ARG A 192 -19.98 15.90 -5.10
N LEU A 193 -20.97 15.16 -4.61
CA LEU A 193 -21.03 14.70 -3.22
C LEU A 193 -19.91 13.71 -2.89
N GLU A 194 -19.61 12.77 -3.80
CA GLU A 194 -18.46 11.86 -3.63
C GLU A 194 -17.13 12.64 -3.56
N SER A 195 -17.01 13.74 -4.29
CA SER A 195 -15.80 14.56 -4.30
C SER A 195 -15.63 15.46 -3.07
N GLU A 196 -16.71 15.85 -2.39
CA GLU A 196 -16.67 16.66 -1.16
C GLU A 196 -16.41 15.80 0.08
N VAL A 197 -16.86 14.54 0.09
CA VAL A 197 -16.63 13.60 1.20
C VAL A 197 -15.18 13.12 1.26
N LEU A 198 -14.45 13.22 0.15
CA LEU A 198 -13.05 12.77 0.04
C LEU A 198 -12.01 13.88 0.30
N GLN A 199 -12.39 15.08 0.70
CA GLN A 199 -11.45 16.08 1.22
C GLN A 199 -11.36 15.95 2.74
N PRO A 200 -10.33 15.28 3.30
CA PRO A 200 -10.07 15.37 4.72
C PRO A 200 -9.54 16.78 5.02
N ASN A 201 -10.15 17.43 6.01
CA ASN A 201 -9.64 18.61 6.67
C ASN A 201 -8.24 18.37 7.24
#